data_7431f0ef5e4a32b03e8b7a60868c9c0f
#
_entry.id   7431f0ef5e4a32b03e8b7a60868c9c0f
#
_cell.length_a   1.000
_cell.length_b   1.000
_cell.length_c   1.000
_cell.angle_alpha   90.00
_cell.angle_beta   90.00
_cell.angle_gamma   90.00
#
_symmetry.space_group_name_H-M   'P 1'
#
loop_
_entity.id
_entity.type
_entity.pdbx_description
1 polymer ?
#
loop_
_entity_poly.entity_id
_entity_poly.type
_entity_poly.pdbx_seq_one_letter_code
_entity_poly.pdbx_strand_id
1 'polypeptide(L)'
;VAEGIDAHGLAANKKERDAKVIELLETVGLQAEHADRFPHEFSGGQRQRVGIARALAVNPDFIVCDEPISALDVSIQAQVINLLEQLQRERGLTYLFIAHDLSMVKHISDRIGVMYLGSLVELADSEELFENPMHPYTKALLSAIPIPDPDIEKNRQRIMLEGTLPNPIDLGEECKFCSRCPVCKDSCHKSQPKLVEVKPGHFVACSQCAE
;
A
#
# COMPACT_ATOMS: atom_id res chain seq x y z
N VAL A 1 2.38 22.08 6.69
CA VAL A 1 3.38 21.52 7.64
C VAL A 1 3.22 22.17 9.00
N ALA A 2 3.24 23.52 9.09
CA ALA A 2 3.13 24.26 10.36
C ALA A 2 1.85 23.96 11.15
N GLU A 3 0.73 23.68 10.50
CA GLU A 3 -0.58 23.41 11.15
C GLU A 3 -0.50 22.30 12.20
N GLY A 4 0.19 21.18 11.88
CA GLY A 4 0.38 20.08 12.82
C GLY A 4 1.23 20.49 14.04
N ILE A 5 2.27 21.30 13.81
CA ILE A 5 3.13 21.82 14.87
C ILE A 5 2.33 22.73 15.81
N ASP A 6 1.53 23.62 15.24
CA ASP A 6 0.71 24.58 15.99
C ASP A 6 -0.41 23.86 16.79
N ALA A 7 -1.13 22.93 16.15
CA ALA A 7 -2.22 22.20 16.76
C ALA A 7 -1.81 21.35 17.98
N HIS A 8 -0.56 20.82 17.94
CA HIS A 8 -0.03 19.99 19.02
C HIS A 8 0.93 20.76 19.96
N GLY A 9 1.07 22.08 19.79
CA GLY A 9 1.90 22.91 20.67
C GLY A 9 3.38 22.54 20.66
N LEU A 10 3.91 22.08 19.51
CA LEU A 10 5.26 21.53 19.38
C LEU A 10 6.34 22.60 19.19
N ALA A 11 5.97 23.89 19.19
CA ALA A 11 6.88 25.02 19.14
C ALA A 11 6.46 26.09 20.14
N ALA A 12 7.43 26.68 20.85
CA ALA A 12 7.17 27.70 21.85
C ALA A 12 6.84 29.08 21.24
N ASN A 13 7.26 29.33 20.01
CA ASN A 13 7.05 30.59 19.30
C ASN A 13 7.15 30.40 17.78
N LYS A 14 6.77 31.47 17.04
CA LYS A 14 6.79 31.47 15.56
C LYS A 14 8.15 31.13 14.98
N LYS A 15 9.24 31.66 15.55
CA LYS A 15 10.61 31.44 15.04
C LYS A 15 11.00 29.97 15.13
N GLU A 16 10.69 29.32 16.24
CA GLU A 16 10.95 27.88 16.43
C GLU A 16 10.09 27.03 15.49
N ARG A 17 8.79 27.38 15.35
CA ARG A 17 7.89 26.72 14.39
C ARG A 17 8.44 26.79 12.96
N ASP A 18 8.82 28.00 12.51
CA ASP A 18 9.32 28.21 11.15
C ASP A 18 10.63 27.45 10.91
N ALA A 19 11.52 27.39 11.92
CA ALA A 19 12.73 26.58 11.87
C ALA A 19 12.43 25.07 11.74
N LYS A 20 11.48 24.53 12.49
CA LYS A 20 11.03 23.14 12.39
C LYS A 20 10.42 22.83 11.02
N VAL A 21 9.66 23.75 10.44
CA VAL A 21 9.11 23.60 9.09
C VAL A 21 10.23 23.47 8.05
N ILE A 22 11.26 24.33 8.13
CA ILE A 22 12.40 24.27 7.22
C ILE A 22 13.15 22.94 7.39
N GLU A 23 13.45 22.52 8.60
CA GLU A 23 14.09 21.24 8.90
C GLU A 23 13.32 20.05 8.30
N LEU A 24 12.00 20.04 8.44
CA LEU A 24 11.13 18.99 7.89
C LEU A 24 11.15 19.00 6.36
N LEU A 25 11.13 20.17 5.72
CA LEU A 25 11.23 20.28 4.27
C LEU A 25 12.60 19.76 3.77
N GLU A 26 13.68 20.12 4.43
CA GLU A 26 15.02 19.62 4.10
C GLU A 26 15.14 18.10 4.31
N THR A 27 14.53 17.56 5.37
CA THR A 27 14.48 16.11 5.63
C THR A 27 13.86 15.33 4.47
N VAL A 28 12.88 15.90 3.79
CA VAL A 28 12.26 15.26 2.61
C VAL A 28 12.90 15.65 1.28
N GLY A 29 14.06 16.30 1.32
CA GLY A 29 14.84 16.70 0.13
C GLY A 29 14.29 17.91 -0.61
N LEU A 30 13.58 18.80 0.09
CA LEU A 30 13.18 20.11 -0.40
C LEU A 30 14.15 21.18 0.13
N GLN A 31 14.06 22.40 -0.40
CA GLN A 31 14.91 23.53 0.01
C GLN A 31 14.15 24.46 0.97
N ALA A 32 14.88 25.19 1.82
CA ALA A 32 14.29 26.14 2.78
C ALA A 32 13.39 27.18 2.12
N GLU A 33 13.76 27.67 0.92
CA GLU A 33 12.97 28.63 0.13
C GLU A 33 11.61 28.10 -0.33
N HIS A 34 11.39 26.78 -0.29
CA HIS A 34 10.11 26.18 -0.58
C HIS A 34 9.05 26.44 0.50
N ALA A 35 9.45 26.91 1.69
CA ALA A 35 8.54 27.18 2.80
C ALA A 35 7.52 28.29 2.48
N ASP A 36 7.87 29.23 1.60
CA ASP A 36 7.04 30.38 1.22
C ASP A 36 6.24 30.15 -0.08
N ARG A 37 6.36 28.96 -0.71
CA ARG A 37 5.67 28.65 -1.97
C ARG A 37 4.25 28.16 -1.74
N PHE A 38 3.40 28.45 -2.72
CA PHE A 38 2.02 27.92 -2.77
C PHE A 38 1.97 26.52 -3.41
N PRO A 39 0.96 25.69 -3.07
CA PRO A 39 0.86 24.32 -3.57
C PRO A 39 0.90 24.18 -5.10
N HIS A 40 0.39 25.15 -5.86
CA HIS A 40 0.39 25.13 -7.32
C HIS A 40 1.77 25.37 -7.96
N GLU A 41 2.75 25.86 -7.17
CA GLU A 41 4.12 26.10 -7.61
C GLU A 41 5.01 24.86 -7.48
N PHE A 42 4.46 23.76 -6.92
CA PHE A 42 5.17 22.51 -6.75
C PHE A 42 4.84 21.49 -7.82
N SER A 43 5.82 20.68 -8.25
CA SER A 43 5.57 19.46 -9.04
C SER A 43 4.79 18.42 -8.22
N GLY A 44 4.25 17.40 -8.87
CA GLY A 44 3.56 16.29 -8.20
C GLY A 44 4.40 15.64 -7.11
N GLY A 45 5.65 15.29 -7.43
CA GLY A 45 6.57 14.68 -6.48
C GLY A 45 6.98 15.62 -5.32
N GLN A 46 7.12 16.93 -5.59
CA GLN A 46 7.36 17.89 -4.54
C GLN A 46 6.16 18.04 -3.60
N ARG A 47 4.92 18.07 -4.13
CA ARG A 47 3.71 18.06 -3.30
C ARG A 47 3.64 16.83 -2.41
N GLN A 48 4.01 15.66 -2.94
CA GLN A 48 4.06 14.42 -2.15
C GLN A 48 5.08 14.52 -1.01
N ARG A 49 6.28 15.07 -1.26
CA ARG A 49 7.30 15.32 -0.23
C ARG A 49 6.82 16.29 0.84
N VAL A 50 6.06 17.33 0.48
CA VAL A 50 5.42 18.24 1.45
C VAL A 50 4.38 17.47 2.29
N GLY A 51 3.61 16.55 1.69
CA GLY A 51 2.68 15.68 2.41
C GLY A 51 3.38 14.80 3.44
N ILE A 52 4.54 14.21 3.08
CA ILE A 52 5.38 13.43 3.99
C ILE A 52 5.92 14.31 5.12
N ALA A 53 6.47 15.50 4.81
CA ALA A 53 6.95 16.45 5.81
C ALA A 53 5.82 16.86 6.79
N ARG A 54 4.59 17.03 6.31
CA ARG A 54 3.42 17.31 7.14
C ARG A 54 3.10 16.15 8.09
N ALA A 55 3.17 14.92 7.62
CA ALA A 55 2.96 13.75 8.47
C ALA A 55 4.03 13.62 9.55
N LEU A 56 5.29 13.92 9.22
CA LEU A 56 6.42 13.88 10.16
C LEU A 56 6.38 15.01 11.22
N ALA A 57 5.63 16.08 10.98
CA ALA A 57 5.60 17.26 11.83
C ALA A 57 5.15 17.01 13.28
N VAL A 58 4.39 15.91 13.50
CA VAL A 58 3.88 15.51 14.82
C VAL A 58 4.71 14.40 15.48
N ASN A 59 5.89 14.08 14.92
CA ASN A 59 6.78 13.02 15.39
C ASN A 59 6.05 11.66 15.58
N PRO A 60 5.41 11.11 14.54
CA PRO A 60 4.65 9.87 14.65
C PRO A 60 5.56 8.65 14.76
N ASP A 61 5.07 7.58 15.41
CA ASP A 61 5.65 6.24 15.35
C ASP A 61 5.05 5.41 14.19
N PHE A 62 3.85 5.82 13.73
CA PHE A 62 3.07 5.11 12.70
C PHE A 62 2.47 6.09 11.69
N ILE A 63 2.62 5.80 10.40
CA ILE A 63 2.07 6.60 9.30
C ILE A 63 1.21 5.73 8.37
N VAL A 64 0.01 6.20 8.05
CA VAL A 64 -0.81 5.63 6.98
C VAL A 64 -0.47 6.34 5.67
N CYS A 65 0.04 5.58 4.72
CA CYS A 65 0.35 6.02 3.36
C CYS A 65 -0.75 5.53 2.42
N ASP A 66 -1.77 6.36 2.19
CA ASP A 66 -2.90 6.03 1.32
C ASP A 66 -2.58 6.47 -0.12
N GLU A 67 -2.31 5.50 -0.99
CA GLU A 67 -1.91 5.68 -2.40
C GLU A 67 -0.81 6.74 -2.63
N PRO A 68 0.31 6.72 -1.88
CA PRO A 68 1.26 7.84 -1.84
C PRO A 68 2.01 8.07 -3.16
N ILE A 69 1.87 7.19 -4.13
CA ILE A 69 2.62 7.23 -5.41
C ILE A 69 1.72 7.15 -6.65
N SER A 70 0.38 7.03 -6.50
CA SER A 70 -0.55 6.72 -7.60
C SER A 70 -0.58 7.78 -8.72
N ALA A 71 -0.32 9.04 -8.39
CA ALA A 71 -0.37 10.19 -9.33
C ALA A 71 1.02 10.63 -9.83
N LEU A 72 2.06 9.80 -9.62
CA LEU A 72 3.44 10.14 -9.95
C LEU A 72 3.96 9.28 -11.10
N ASP A 73 4.90 9.82 -11.89
CA ASP A 73 5.65 9.03 -12.86
C ASP A 73 6.61 8.05 -12.19
N VAL A 74 7.00 6.98 -12.89
CA VAL A 74 7.77 5.85 -12.35
C VAL A 74 9.07 6.29 -11.68
N SER A 75 9.76 7.29 -12.25
CA SER A 75 11.03 7.76 -11.70
C SER A 75 10.85 8.50 -10.37
N ILE A 76 9.78 9.28 -10.26
CA ILE A 76 9.42 9.99 -9.02
C ILE A 76 8.85 9.03 -7.97
N GLN A 77 8.07 8.01 -8.40
CA GLN A 77 7.63 6.93 -7.49
C GLN A 77 8.81 6.29 -6.76
N ALA A 78 9.86 5.88 -7.51
CA ALA A 78 11.06 5.29 -6.92
C ALA A 78 11.76 6.22 -5.91
N GLN A 79 11.83 7.53 -6.21
CA GLN A 79 12.40 8.50 -5.29
C GLN A 79 11.60 8.65 -3.99
N VAL A 80 10.25 8.61 -4.07
CA VAL A 80 9.38 8.68 -2.88
C VAL A 80 9.50 7.42 -2.04
N ILE A 81 9.55 6.23 -2.66
CA ILE A 81 9.76 4.97 -1.95
C ILE A 81 11.11 4.96 -1.22
N ASN A 82 12.20 5.31 -1.91
CA ASN A 82 13.53 5.40 -1.29
C ASN A 82 13.56 6.38 -0.10
N LEU A 83 12.85 7.51 -0.22
CA LEU A 83 12.70 8.46 0.89
C LEU A 83 11.97 7.83 2.08
N LEU A 84 10.85 7.13 1.85
CA LEU A 84 10.09 6.47 2.92
C LEU A 84 10.92 5.39 3.61
N GLU A 85 11.64 4.56 2.87
CA GLU A 85 12.57 3.56 3.43
C GLU A 85 13.70 4.20 4.24
N GLN A 86 14.28 5.31 3.74
CA GLN A 86 15.29 6.05 4.49
C GLN A 86 14.73 6.55 5.82
N LEU A 87 13.56 7.18 5.80
CA LEU A 87 12.88 7.69 7.00
C LEU A 87 12.51 6.57 7.97
N GLN A 88 12.11 5.40 7.46
CA GLN A 88 11.85 4.21 8.27
C GLN A 88 13.10 3.78 9.05
N ARG A 89 14.24 3.66 8.35
CA ARG A 89 15.51 3.28 8.96
C ARG A 89 16.06 4.32 9.97
N GLU A 90 15.95 5.60 9.62
CA GLU A 90 16.51 6.68 10.44
C GLU A 90 15.67 7.02 11.67
N ARG A 91 14.34 6.89 11.57
CA ARG A 91 13.38 7.31 12.60
C ARG A 91 12.63 6.16 13.27
N GLY A 92 12.83 4.92 12.82
CA GLY A 92 12.12 3.74 13.36
C GLY A 92 10.61 3.74 13.06
N LEU A 93 10.18 4.36 11.93
CA LEU A 93 8.78 4.50 11.58
C LEU A 93 8.16 3.17 11.16
N THR A 94 6.89 2.98 11.53
CA THR A 94 6.05 1.91 10.99
C THR A 94 5.07 2.49 9.97
N TYR A 95 4.90 1.80 8.83
CA TYR A 95 3.97 2.21 7.79
C TYR A 95 2.82 1.23 7.60
N LEU A 96 1.60 1.76 7.39
CA LEU A 96 0.54 1.08 6.68
C LEU A 96 0.51 1.64 5.25
N PHE A 97 1.00 0.87 4.30
CA PHE A 97 1.11 1.30 2.90
C PHE A 97 -0.04 0.72 2.08
N ILE A 98 -0.93 1.58 1.58
CA ILE A 98 -2.07 1.19 0.73
C ILE A 98 -1.73 1.54 -0.72
N ALA A 99 -1.75 0.55 -1.60
CA ALA A 99 -1.47 0.74 -3.02
C ALA A 99 -2.14 -0.33 -3.87
N HIS A 100 -2.22 -0.05 -5.18
CA HIS A 100 -2.69 -0.99 -6.19
C HIS A 100 -1.55 -1.57 -7.06
N ASP A 101 -0.33 -1.05 -6.94
CA ASP A 101 0.87 -1.57 -7.62
C ASP A 101 1.59 -2.59 -6.73
N LEU A 102 1.40 -3.87 -7.06
CA LEU A 102 1.99 -4.99 -6.32
C LEU A 102 3.52 -5.03 -6.38
N SER A 103 4.13 -4.52 -7.46
CA SER A 103 5.59 -4.51 -7.60
C SER A 103 6.22 -3.57 -6.57
N MET A 104 5.62 -2.41 -6.38
CA MET A 104 6.06 -1.43 -5.38
C MET A 104 5.78 -1.93 -3.95
N VAL A 105 4.61 -2.55 -3.73
CA VAL A 105 4.26 -3.15 -2.42
C VAL A 105 5.27 -4.23 -2.03
N LYS A 106 5.68 -5.10 -2.98
CA LYS A 106 6.71 -6.11 -2.73
C LYS A 106 8.02 -5.51 -2.22
N HIS A 107 8.39 -4.35 -2.75
CA HIS A 107 9.68 -3.72 -2.43
C HIS A 107 9.70 -3.09 -1.04
N ILE A 108 8.62 -2.41 -0.64
CA ILE A 108 8.60 -1.61 0.60
C ILE A 108 8.03 -2.36 1.82
N SER A 109 7.31 -3.48 1.62
CA SER A 109 6.53 -4.11 2.68
C SER A 109 7.16 -5.38 3.22
N ASP A 110 7.22 -5.52 4.54
CA ASP A 110 7.59 -6.78 5.22
C ASP A 110 6.44 -7.79 5.15
N ARG A 111 5.19 -7.32 5.32
CA ARG A 111 3.97 -8.12 5.28
C ARG A 111 2.95 -7.49 4.34
N ILE A 112 2.20 -8.33 3.62
CA ILE A 112 1.22 -7.87 2.62
C ILE A 112 -0.14 -8.50 2.92
N GLY A 113 -1.16 -7.64 2.98
CA GLY A 113 -2.55 -8.03 3.04
C GLY A 113 -3.25 -7.74 1.71
N VAL A 114 -3.83 -8.77 1.10
CA VAL A 114 -4.63 -8.64 -0.12
C VAL A 114 -6.09 -8.47 0.23
N MET A 115 -6.72 -7.43 -0.32
CA MET A 115 -8.13 -7.14 -0.09
C MET A 115 -8.96 -7.33 -1.35
N TYR A 116 -10.17 -7.86 -1.20
CA TYR A 116 -11.17 -7.95 -2.26
C TYR A 116 -12.55 -7.54 -1.74
N LEU A 117 -13.17 -6.55 -2.40
CA LEU A 117 -14.47 -5.97 -2.00
C LEU A 117 -14.59 -5.69 -0.49
N GLY A 118 -13.58 -5.00 0.07
CA GLY A 118 -13.54 -4.60 1.49
C GLY A 118 -13.24 -5.73 2.47
N SER A 119 -12.91 -6.94 2.00
CA SER A 119 -12.53 -8.07 2.86
C SER A 119 -11.06 -8.44 2.65
N LEU A 120 -10.33 -8.68 3.75
CA LEU A 120 -8.99 -9.24 3.70
C LEU A 120 -9.08 -10.72 3.31
N VAL A 121 -8.48 -11.09 2.18
CA VAL A 121 -8.58 -12.44 1.62
C VAL A 121 -7.30 -13.26 1.84
N GLU A 122 -6.16 -12.60 1.95
CA GLU A 122 -4.87 -13.24 2.23
C GLU A 122 -3.94 -12.26 2.95
N LEU A 123 -3.13 -12.75 3.90
CA LEU A 123 -2.14 -11.99 4.64
C LEU A 123 -0.93 -12.89 4.90
N ALA A 124 0.26 -12.47 4.47
CA ALA A 124 1.51 -13.19 4.70
C ALA A 124 2.71 -12.25 4.67
N ASP A 125 3.88 -12.78 4.98
CA ASP A 125 5.14 -12.09 4.71
C ASP A 125 5.29 -11.87 3.20
N SER A 126 5.96 -10.77 2.81
CA SER A 126 6.06 -10.33 1.42
C SER A 126 6.61 -11.44 0.51
N GLU A 127 7.72 -12.08 0.87
CA GLU A 127 8.32 -13.15 0.08
C GLU A 127 7.39 -14.36 -0.03
N GLU A 128 6.81 -14.82 1.10
CA GLU A 128 5.90 -15.97 1.13
C GLU A 128 4.67 -15.72 0.25
N LEU A 129 4.08 -14.51 0.28
CA LEU A 129 2.92 -14.18 -0.53
C LEU A 129 3.23 -14.25 -2.03
N PHE A 130 4.41 -13.79 -2.45
CA PHE A 130 4.81 -13.79 -3.87
C PHE A 130 5.24 -15.17 -4.37
N GLU A 131 5.87 -15.98 -3.53
CA GLU A 131 6.34 -17.34 -3.91
C GLU A 131 5.21 -18.37 -3.80
N ASN A 132 4.39 -18.28 -2.76
CA ASN A 132 3.38 -19.27 -2.41
C ASN A 132 1.97 -18.66 -2.22
N PRO A 133 1.44 -17.86 -3.17
CA PRO A 133 0.10 -17.31 -3.04
C PRO A 133 -0.93 -18.44 -2.96
N MET A 134 -1.87 -18.35 -2.02
CA MET A 134 -2.84 -19.41 -1.79
C MET A 134 -4.24 -19.03 -2.30
N HIS A 135 -4.71 -17.81 -1.99
CA HIS A 135 -6.04 -17.38 -2.43
C HIS A 135 -6.11 -17.23 -3.96
N PRO A 136 -7.15 -17.74 -4.63
CA PRO A 136 -7.27 -17.66 -6.09
C PRO A 136 -7.22 -16.25 -6.67
N TYR A 137 -7.73 -15.25 -5.93
CA TYR A 137 -7.63 -13.84 -6.31
C TYR A 137 -6.19 -13.33 -6.27
N THR A 138 -5.43 -13.66 -5.23
CA THR A 138 -4.00 -13.29 -5.12
C THR A 138 -3.19 -13.90 -6.26
N LYS A 139 -3.43 -15.18 -6.58
CA LYS A 139 -2.81 -15.85 -7.74
C LYS A 139 -3.08 -15.10 -9.04
N ALA A 140 -4.34 -14.70 -9.26
CA ALA A 140 -4.71 -13.94 -10.45
C ALA A 140 -4.05 -12.56 -10.49
N LEU A 141 -4.03 -11.81 -9.37
CA LEU A 141 -3.35 -10.53 -9.27
C LEU A 141 -1.85 -10.65 -9.58
N LEU A 142 -1.16 -11.58 -8.93
CA LEU A 142 0.28 -11.80 -9.14
C LEU A 142 0.58 -12.27 -10.57
N SER A 143 -0.33 -13.05 -11.18
CA SER A 143 -0.20 -13.47 -12.57
C SER A 143 -0.29 -12.30 -13.57
N ALA A 144 -0.86 -11.18 -13.18
CA ALA A 144 -1.00 -10.00 -14.03
C ALA A 144 0.20 -9.04 -13.97
N ILE A 145 1.13 -9.20 -13.02
CA ILE A 145 2.33 -8.36 -12.92
C ILE A 145 3.23 -8.62 -14.13
N PRO A 146 3.59 -7.61 -14.95
CA PRO A 146 4.50 -7.80 -16.06
C PRO A 146 5.89 -8.23 -15.60
N ILE A 147 6.48 -9.21 -16.27
CA ILE A 147 7.88 -9.61 -16.05
C ILE A 147 8.76 -8.90 -17.08
N PRO A 148 9.81 -8.17 -16.68
CA PRO A 148 10.66 -7.41 -17.60
C PRO A 148 11.58 -8.28 -18.47
N ASP A 149 11.33 -9.59 -18.54
CA ASP A 149 12.00 -10.55 -19.42
C ASP A 149 11.03 -10.98 -20.54
N PRO A 150 11.29 -10.61 -21.80
CA PRO A 150 10.41 -10.94 -22.94
C PRO A 150 10.22 -12.43 -23.20
N ASP A 151 11.22 -13.27 -22.89
CA ASP A 151 11.15 -14.71 -23.15
C ASP A 151 10.32 -15.42 -22.07
N ILE A 152 10.41 -14.96 -20.83
CA ILE A 152 9.57 -15.45 -19.74
C ILE A 152 8.13 -14.97 -19.93
N GLU A 153 7.93 -13.69 -20.26
CA GLU A 153 6.59 -13.09 -20.42
C GLU A 153 5.79 -13.72 -21.56
N LYS A 154 6.44 -14.12 -22.69
CA LYS A 154 5.77 -14.80 -23.81
C LYS A 154 5.20 -16.17 -23.43
N ASN A 155 5.87 -16.88 -22.52
CA ASN A 155 5.48 -18.23 -22.11
C ASN A 155 4.57 -18.25 -20.87
N ARG A 156 4.33 -17.10 -20.26
CA ARG A 156 3.56 -16.97 -19.03
C ARG A 156 2.05 -17.03 -19.31
N GLN A 157 1.36 -17.89 -18.60
CA GLN A 157 -0.09 -17.94 -18.62
C GLN A 157 -0.66 -16.99 -17.58
N ARG A 158 -1.32 -15.91 -18.02
CA ARG A 158 -2.07 -15.01 -17.15
C ARG A 158 -3.38 -15.67 -16.76
N ILE A 159 -3.73 -15.61 -15.49
CA ILE A 159 -5.02 -16.08 -14.99
C ILE A 159 -6.06 -15.01 -15.27
N MET A 160 -6.91 -15.25 -16.26
CA MET A 160 -8.01 -14.34 -16.59
C MET A 160 -9.21 -14.64 -15.69
N LEU A 161 -9.60 -13.62 -14.92
CA LEU A 161 -10.82 -13.72 -14.09
C LEU A 161 -12.04 -13.44 -14.95
N GLU A 162 -12.91 -14.44 -15.08
CA GLU A 162 -14.19 -14.33 -15.80
C GLU A 162 -15.25 -13.62 -14.95
N GLY A 163 -16.32 -13.13 -15.59
CA GLY A 163 -17.45 -12.50 -14.95
C GLY A 163 -17.26 -11.01 -14.64
N THR A 164 -18.35 -10.38 -14.20
CA THR A 164 -18.39 -8.96 -13.81
C THR A 164 -18.09 -8.79 -12.34
N LEU A 165 -17.57 -7.63 -11.96
CA LEU A 165 -17.38 -7.27 -10.55
C LEU A 165 -18.76 -7.18 -9.88
N PRO A 166 -19.02 -7.89 -8.76
CA PRO A 166 -20.29 -7.77 -8.04
C PRO A 166 -20.51 -6.35 -7.52
N ASN A 167 -21.78 -5.95 -7.39
CA ASN A 167 -22.13 -4.68 -6.77
C ASN A 167 -21.71 -4.72 -5.28
N PRO A 168 -20.87 -3.79 -4.79
CA PRO A 168 -20.41 -3.79 -3.42
C PRO A 168 -21.52 -3.49 -2.38
N ILE A 169 -22.69 -3.00 -2.83
CA ILE A 169 -23.81 -2.62 -1.94
C ILE A 169 -24.65 -3.86 -1.54
N ASP A 170 -24.79 -4.84 -2.44
CA ASP A 170 -25.67 -6.01 -2.25
C ASP A 170 -24.85 -7.31 -2.13
N LEU A 171 -23.77 -7.29 -1.37
CA LEU A 171 -22.98 -8.48 -1.10
C LEU A 171 -23.71 -9.37 -0.10
N GLY A 172 -24.15 -10.55 -0.56
CA GLY A 172 -24.73 -11.59 0.29
C GLY A 172 -23.74 -12.13 1.35
N GLU A 173 -24.17 -13.15 2.08
CA GLU A 173 -23.34 -13.83 3.08
C GLU A 173 -22.33 -14.82 2.47
N GLU A 174 -22.39 -15.03 1.17
CA GLU A 174 -21.49 -15.93 0.43
C GLU A 174 -20.06 -15.38 0.29
N CYS A 175 -19.12 -16.22 -0.16
CA CYS A 175 -17.78 -15.79 -0.51
C CYS A 175 -17.84 -14.73 -1.60
N LYS A 176 -17.39 -13.52 -1.31
CA LYS A 176 -17.42 -12.36 -2.23
C LYS A 176 -16.71 -12.61 -3.56
N PHE A 177 -15.75 -13.53 -3.57
CA PHE A 177 -14.99 -13.87 -4.78
C PHE A 177 -15.62 -15.03 -5.57
N CYS A 178 -16.66 -15.72 -5.05
CA CYS A 178 -17.21 -16.94 -5.62
C CYS A 178 -17.63 -16.79 -7.09
N SER A 179 -18.30 -15.70 -7.46
CA SER A 179 -18.76 -15.43 -8.84
C SER A 179 -17.63 -15.35 -9.89
N ARG A 180 -16.39 -15.14 -9.44
CA ARG A 180 -15.18 -15.00 -10.31
C ARG A 180 -14.10 -16.04 -9.98
N CYS A 181 -14.38 -16.93 -9.03
CA CYS A 181 -13.42 -17.92 -8.55
C CYS A 181 -13.40 -19.14 -9.45
N PRO A 182 -12.26 -19.51 -10.08
CA PRO A 182 -12.18 -20.68 -10.96
C PRO A 182 -12.32 -22.00 -10.22
N VAL A 183 -12.22 -21.98 -8.87
CA VAL A 183 -12.31 -23.17 -8.00
C VAL A 183 -13.49 -23.07 -7.02
N CYS A 184 -14.51 -22.26 -7.34
CA CYS A 184 -15.69 -22.11 -6.48
C CYS A 184 -16.43 -23.46 -6.34
N LYS A 185 -16.83 -23.78 -5.10
CA LYS A 185 -17.63 -24.97 -4.76
C LYS A 185 -18.93 -24.54 -4.05
N ASP A 186 -19.88 -25.46 -3.93
CA ASP A 186 -21.17 -25.22 -3.26
C ASP A 186 -21.02 -24.70 -1.81
N SER A 187 -19.94 -25.09 -1.12
CA SER A 187 -19.63 -24.59 0.21
C SER A 187 -19.35 -23.08 0.24
N CYS A 188 -18.79 -22.51 -0.86
CA CYS A 188 -18.46 -21.09 -0.96
C CYS A 188 -19.70 -20.18 -1.06
N HIS A 189 -20.86 -20.73 -1.47
CA HIS A 189 -22.14 -20.01 -1.52
C HIS A 189 -22.85 -19.93 -0.17
N LYS A 190 -22.39 -20.67 0.85
CA LYS A 190 -23.06 -20.73 2.16
C LYS A 190 -22.63 -19.67 3.14
N SER A 191 -21.37 -19.26 3.09
CA SER A 191 -20.82 -18.25 4.00
C SER A 191 -19.53 -17.67 3.49
N GLN A 192 -19.23 -16.41 3.90
CA GLN A 192 -17.93 -15.78 3.70
C GLN A 192 -16.87 -16.51 4.54
N PRO A 193 -15.81 -17.06 3.92
CA PRO A 193 -14.71 -17.69 4.65
C PRO A 193 -14.04 -16.69 5.60
N LYS A 194 -13.71 -17.15 6.81
CA LYS A 194 -12.91 -16.36 7.75
C LYS A 194 -11.43 -16.45 7.39
N LEU A 195 -10.68 -15.43 7.72
CA LEU A 195 -9.23 -15.44 7.63
C LEU A 195 -8.69 -16.41 8.68
N VAL A 196 -8.04 -17.49 8.26
CA VAL A 196 -7.46 -18.54 9.12
C VAL A 196 -5.99 -18.73 8.80
N GLU A 197 -5.19 -19.03 9.80
CA GLU A 197 -3.79 -19.36 9.62
C GLU A 197 -3.65 -20.76 9.04
N VAL A 198 -3.09 -20.87 7.83
CA VAL A 198 -2.90 -22.15 7.10
C VAL A 198 -1.45 -22.64 7.19
N LYS A 199 -0.51 -21.72 7.40
CA LYS A 199 0.89 -21.95 7.71
C LYS A 199 1.34 -20.87 8.70
N PRO A 200 2.43 -21.07 9.47
CA PRO A 200 2.95 -20.04 10.36
C PRO A 200 3.10 -18.67 9.66
N GLY A 201 2.37 -17.67 10.13
CA GLY A 201 2.37 -16.31 9.57
C GLY A 201 1.59 -16.12 8.27
N HIS A 202 1.03 -17.18 7.66
CA HIS A 202 0.28 -17.12 6.41
C HIS A 202 -1.21 -17.40 6.64
N PHE A 203 -2.04 -16.38 6.44
CA PHE A 203 -3.48 -16.41 6.69
C PHE A 203 -4.25 -16.30 5.39
N VAL A 204 -5.29 -17.12 5.22
CA VAL A 204 -6.12 -17.15 4.00
C VAL A 204 -7.60 -17.25 4.34
N ALA A 205 -8.42 -16.44 3.66
CA ALA A 205 -9.87 -16.50 3.77
C ALA A 205 -10.47 -17.32 2.59
N CYS A 206 -10.14 -18.62 2.53
CA CYS A 206 -10.62 -19.52 1.48
C CYS A 206 -10.85 -20.91 2.04
N SER A 207 -12.09 -21.41 1.91
CA SER A 207 -12.43 -22.76 2.38
C SER A 207 -11.70 -23.88 1.62
N GLN A 208 -11.20 -23.61 0.41
CA GLN A 208 -10.47 -24.59 -0.40
C GLN A 208 -8.97 -24.63 -0.09
N CYS A 209 -8.45 -23.64 0.61
CA CYS A 209 -7.02 -23.55 0.98
C CYS A 209 -6.80 -23.89 2.46
N ALA A 210 -7.87 -23.99 3.25
CA ALA A 210 -7.83 -24.29 4.68
C ALA A 210 -7.98 -25.80 4.99
N GLU A 211 -8.15 -26.63 3.95
CA GLU A 211 -8.10 -28.11 4.01
C GLU A 211 -6.70 -28.59 3.65
#